data_67690e54af3591bb7840ce5db4bd0475
#
_entry.id   67690e54af3591bb7840ce5db4bd0475
#
_cell.length_a   1.000
_cell.length_b   1.000
_cell.length_c   1.000
_cell.angle_alpha   90.00
_cell.angle_beta   90.00
_cell.angle_gamma   90.00
#
_symmetry.space_group_name_H-M   'P 1'
#
loop_
_entity.id
_entity.type
_entity.pdbx_description
1 polymer ?
#
loop_
_entity_poly.entity_id
_entity_poly.type
_entity_poly.pdbx_seq_one_letter_code
_entity_poly.pdbx_strand_id
1 'polypeptide(L)'
;MTDIFNNTILCGKCSIKMKPIQIHKNGFVLRAVMCPKCESRIIHPKDEQEYNNFVDLKKKEFSVKMRFVGNSYAVSIPKEIVDFMQDQEKIMDEMVRLSLEEFGRISLSFGNPNHENDRIKELKERNKEAN
;
A
#
# COMPACT_ATOMS: atom_id res chain seq x y z
N MET A 1 5.22 10.26 20.92
CA MET A 1 4.26 11.11 20.19
C MET A 1 2.88 10.49 20.23
N THR A 2 1.92 11.25 20.68
CA THR A 2 0.53 10.82 20.61
C THR A 2 0.03 10.93 19.18
N ASP A 3 -0.54 9.86 18.68
CA ASP A 3 -1.20 9.84 17.38
C ASP A 3 -2.39 10.81 17.45
N ILE A 4 -2.53 11.68 16.45
CA ILE A 4 -3.65 12.63 16.41
C ILE A 4 -5.01 11.91 16.40
N PHE A 5 -5.07 10.67 15.90
CA PHE A 5 -6.29 9.88 15.86
C PHE A 5 -6.61 9.18 17.18
N ASN A 6 -5.73 9.26 18.18
CA ASN A 6 -6.02 8.82 19.54
C ASN A 6 -6.95 9.79 20.28
N ASN A 7 -7.10 10.99 19.77
CA ASN A 7 -8.01 11.99 20.31
C ASN A 7 -9.35 11.97 19.56
N THR A 8 -10.39 12.44 20.21
CA THR A 8 -11.70 12.58 19.57
C THR A 8 -11.62 13.67 18.50
N ILE A 9 -11.95 13.31 17.26
CA ILE A 9 -11.98 14.25 16.15
C ILE A 9 -13.44 14.53 15.79
N LEU A 10 -13.80 15.81 15.75
CA LEU A 10 -15.14 16.24 15.38
C LEU A 10 -15.16 16.75 13.94
N CYS A 11 -16.25 16.45 13.22
CA CYS A 11 -16.46 16.98 11.87
C CYS A 11 -16.58 18.51 11.91
N GLY A 12 -15.84 19.19 11.05
CA GLY A 12 -15.88 20.66 10.99
C GLY A 12 -17.23 21.23 10.55
N LYS A 13 -18.04 20.44 9.85
CA LYS A 13 -19.37 20.87 9.36
C LYS A 13 -20.50 20.44 10.29
N CYS A 14 -20.43 19.21 10.80
CA CYS A 14 -21.53 18.59 11.55
C CYS A 14 -21.32 18.59 13.05
N SER A 15 -20.10 18.85 13.52
CA SER A 15 -19.69 18.78 14.93
C SER A 15 -19.97 17.41 15.59
N ILE A 16 -20.03 16.37 14.78
CA ILE A 16 -20.26 14.99 15.22
C ILE A 16 -18.92 14.27 15.29
N LYS A 17 -18.79 13.38 16.27
CA LYS A 17 -17.60 12.56 16.42
C LYS A 17 -17.35 11.70 15.16
N MET A 18 -16.19 11.86 14.55
CA MET A 18 -15.79 11.09 13.39
C MET A 18 -15.33 9.69 13.81
N LYS A 19 -15.60 8.71 12.97
CA LYS A 19 -15.27 7.31 13.23
C LYS A 19 -14.03 6.87 12.48
N PRO A 20 -13.14 6.06 13.08
CA PRO A 20 -11.98 5.53 12.40
C PRO A 20 -12.40 4.63 11.23
N ILE A 21 -11.73 4.81 10.09
CA ILE A 21 -11.88 3.94 8.92
C ILE A 21 -10.50 3.66 8.34
N GLN A 22 -10.44 2.69 7.46
CA GLN A 22 -9.26 2.39 6.68
C GLN A 22 -9.57 2.56 5.20
N ILE A 23 -8.68 3.27 4.50
CA ILE A 23 -8.80 3.46 3.05
C ILE A 23 -7.73 2.59 2.39
N HIS A 24 -8.15 1.70 1.49
CA HIS A 24 -7.23 0.87 0.72
C HIS A 24 -7.04 1.48 -0.66
N LYS A 25 -5.79 1.78 -1.00
CA LYS A 25 -5.48 2.44 -2.26
C LYS A 25 -4.13 1.96 -2.78
N ASN A 26 -4.13 1.32 -3.93
CA ASN A 26 -2.91 0.82 -4.60
C ASN A 26 -2.00 -0.03 -3.69
N GLY A 27 -2.60 -0.88 -2.85
CA GLY A 27 -1.87 -1.72 -1.91
C GLY A 27 -1.53 -1.05 -0.59
N PHE A 28 -1.81 0.26 -0.43
CA PHE A 28 -1.60 0.98 0.81
C PHE A 28 -2.87 0.97 1.65
N VAL A 29 -2.68 0.86 2.96
CA VAL A 29 -3.75 1.01 3.94
C VAL A 29 -3.55 2.35 4.64
N LEU A 30 -4.46 3.29 4.39
CA LEU A 30 -4.41 4.63 4.95
C LEU A 30 -5.38 4.74 6.11
N ARG A 31 -4.88 5.21 7.25
CA ARG A 31 -5.73 5.49 8.41
C ARG A 31 -6.49 6.79 8.16
N ALA A 32 -7.77 6.79 8.45
CA ALA A 32 -8.61 7.98 8.26
C ALA A 32 -9.73 7.98 9.29
N VAL A 33 -10.40 9.11 9.39
CA VAL A 33 -11.64 9.23 10.15
C VAL A 33 -12.72 9.80 9.22
N MET A 34 -13.94 9.36 9.40
CA MET A 34 -15.06 9.78 8.54
C MET A 34 -16.25 10.22 9.39
N CYS A 35 -16.89 11.30 8.99
CA CYS A 35 -18.15 11.75 9.59
C CYS A 35 -19.28 10.81 9.16
N PRO A 36 -20.04 10.22 10.12
CA PRO A 36 -21.14 9.33 9.75
C PRO A 36 -22.33 10.05 9.11
N LYS A 37 -22.38 11.36 9.19
CA LYS A 37 -23.49 12.15 8.65
C LYS A 37 -23.20 12.70 7.25
N CYS A 38 -22.08 13.41 7.08
CA CYS A 38 -21.75 14.06 5.80
C CYS A 38 -20.70 13.33 4.98
N GLU A 39 -20.13 12.24 5.51
CA GLU A 39 -19.09 11.42 4.88
C GLU A 39 -17.77 12.15 4.60
N SER A 40 -17.55 13.32 5.21
CA SER A 40 -16.26 14.00 5.13
C SER A 40 -15.17 13.12 5.76
N ARG A 41 -14.00 13.06 5.12
CA ARG A 41 -12.88 12.23 5.57
C ARG A 41 -11.67 13.07 5.89
N ILE A 42 -10.93 12.64 6.90
CA ILE A 42 -9.61 13.20 7.20
C ILE A 42 -8.63 12.03 7.21
N ILE A 43 -7.66 12.08 6.31
CA ILE A 43 -6.62 11.06 6.22
C ILE A 43 -5.49 11.42 7.17
N HIS A 44 -4.92 10.40 7.85
CA HIS A 44 -3.79 10.62 8.74
C HIS A 44 -2.63 11.25 7.98
N PRO A 45 -2.08 12.40 8.44
CA PRO A 45 -1.06 13.13 7.69
C PRO A 45 0.18 12.31 7.37
N LYS A 46 0.62 11.46 8.28
CA LYS A 46 1.78 10.59 8.05
C LYS A 46 1.51 9.60 6.92
N ASP A 47 0.35 8.97 6.93
CA ASP A 47 -0.02 7.99 5.91
C ASP A 47 -0.19 8.66 4.55
N GLU A 48 -0.77 9.86 4.53
CA GLU A 48 -0.92 10.64 3.30
C GLU A 48 0.44 11.00 2.70
N GLN A 49 1.39 11.39 3.53
CA GLN A 49 2.74 11.71 3.07
C GLN A 49 3.44 10.48 2.50
N GLU A 50 3.33 9.34 3.17
CA GLU A 50 3.90 8.09 2.70
C GLU A 50 3.29 7.66 1.36
N TYR A 51 1.99 7.83 1.21
CA TYR A 51 1.30 7.54 -0.04
C TYR A 51 1.74 8.46 -1.17
N ASN A 52 1.93 9.75 -0.90
CA ASN A 52 2.43 10.71 -1.88
C ASN A 52 3.84 10.36 -2.33
N ASN A 53 4.70 9.91 -1.41
CA ASN A 53 6.03 9.41 -1.76
C ASN A 53 5.96 8.19 -2.66
N PHE A 54 5.02 7.30 -2.41
CA PHE A 54 4.78 6.14 -3.27
C PHE A 54 4.35 6.56 -4.68
N VAL A 55 3.43 7.52 -4.79
CA VAL A 55 2.94 8.01 -6.08
C VAL A 55 4.08 8.62 -6.89
N ASP A 56 4.96 9.38 -6.24
CA ASP A 56 6.12 9.97 -6.90
C ASP A 56 7.08 8.90 -7.40
N LEU A 57 7.34 7.89 -6.58
CA LEU A 57 8.22 6.78 -6.95
C LEU A 57 7.62 5.93 -8.08
N LYS A 58 6.30 5.73 -8.06
CA LYS A 58 5.59 4.98 -9.09
C LYS A 58 5.67 5.62 -10.47
N LYS A 59 5.79 6.94 -10.54
CA LYS A 59 5.91 7.67 -11.80
C LYS A 59 7.28 7.50 -12.46
N LYS A 60 8.28 7.07 -11.70
CA LYS A 60 9.62 6.87 -12.23
C LYS A 60 9.71 5.56 -13.00
N GLU A 61 10.38 5.59 -14.14
CA GLU A 61 10.77 4.40 -14.87
C GLU A 61 12.26 4.19 -14.69
N PHE A 62 12.65 2.96 -14.44
CA PHE A 62 14.04 2.60 -14.25
C PHE A 62 14.48 1.70 -15.39
N SER A 63 15.54 2.09 -16.08
CA SER A 63 16.17 1.24 -17.09
C SER A 63 17.31 0.48 -16.44
N VAL A 64 17.16 -0.83 -16.34
CA VAL A 64 18.15 -1.70 -15.72
C VAL A 64 18.64 -2.73 -16.73
N LYS A 65 19.90 -3.13 -16.60
CA LYS A 65 20.47 -4.14 -17.48
C LYS A 65 20.04 -5.52 -17.04
N MET A 66 19.66 -6.34 -18.01
CA MET A 66 19.45 -7.75 -17.77
C MET A 66 20.78 -8.47 -17.97
N ARG A 67 21.17 -9.29 -17.00
CA ARG A 67 22.43 -10.03 -17.00
C ARG A 67 22.17 -11.52 -17.04
N PHE A 68 23.01 -12.23 -17.77
CA PHE A 68 22.97 -13.69 -17.78
C PHE A 68 23.82 -14.22 -16.65
N VAL A 69 23.21 -15.00 -15.74
CA VAL A 69 23.88 -15.57 -14.57
C VAL A 69 23.56 -17.06 -14.50
N GLY A 70 24.58 -17.93 -14.74
CA GLY A 70 24.31 -19.35 -14.82
C GLY A 70 23.38 -19.67 -15.99
N ASN A 71 22.27 -20.34 -15.70
CA ASN A 71 21.23 -20.66 -16.68
C ASN A 71 20.04 -19.71 -16.60
N SER A 72 20.19 -18.59 -15.89
CA SER A 72 19.10 -17.66 -15.65
C SER A 72 19.49 -16.24 -16.00
N TYR A 73 18.51 -15.38 -16.10
CA TYR A 73 18.73 -13.95 -16.26
C TYR A 73 18.46 -13.24 -14.95
N ALA A 74 19.18 -12.16 -14.70
CA ALA A 74 19.03 -11.35 -13.50
C ALA A 74 18.92 -9.88 -13.85
N VAL A 75 18.10 -9.17 -13.09
CA VAL A 75 17.98 -7.70 -13.16
C VAL A 75 18.23 -7.13 -11.78
N SER A 76 18.91 -5.98 -11.72
CA SER A 76 19.14 -5.28 -10.46
C SER A 76 17.94 -4.38 -10.15
N ILE A 77 17.28 -4.63 -9.02
CA ILE A 77 16.19 -3.80 -8.57
C ILE A 77 16.79 -2.52 -7.96
N PRO A 78 16.35 -1.32 -8.41
CA PRO A 78 16.88 -0.08 -7.85
C PRO A 78 16.74 -0.02 -6.33
N LYS A 79 17.80 0.41 -5.68
CA LYS A 79 17.84 0.53 -4.22
C LYS A 79 16.72 1.42 -3.68
N GLU A 80 16.38 2.47 -4.41
CA GLU A 80 15.31 3.41 -4.03
C GLU A 80 13.97 2.69 -3.82
N ILE A 81 13.63 1.75 -4.70
CA ILE A 81 12.41 0.96 -4.58
C ILE A 81 12.47 0.03 -3.36
N VAL A 82 13.59 -0.68 -3.20
CA VAL A 82 13.75 -1.64 -2.11
C VAL A 82 13.73 -0.93 -0.76
N ASP A 83 14.46 0.18 -0.65
CA ASP A 83 14.50 0.96 0.59
C ASP A 83 13.11 1.48 0.96
N PHE A 84 12.35 1.99 -0.02
CA PHE A 84 11.00 2.45 0.23
C PHE A 84 10.10 1.34 0.77
N MET A 85 10.17 0.16 0.16
CA MET A 85 9.35 -0.98 0.56
C MET A 85 9.73 -1.49 1.96
N GLN A 86 11.02 -1.52 2.27
CA GLN A 86 11.51 -1.94 3.59
C GLN A 86 11.07 -0.97 4.70
N ASP A 87 11.14 0.33 4.42
CA ASP A 87 10.75 1.36 5.38
C ASP A 87 9.26 1.28 5.72
N GLN A 88 8.43 0.92 4.74
CA GLN A 88 6.98 0.87 4.93
C GLN A 88 6.50 -0.37 5.67
N GLU A 89 7.01 -1.54 5.32
CA GLU A 89 6.48 -2.80 5.84
C GLU A 89 7.51 -3.68 6.54
N LYS A 90 8.78 -3.27 6.58
CA LYS A 90 9.89 -4.05 7.12
C LYS A 90 9.99 -5.44 6.48
N ILE A 91 9.64 -5.53 5.21
CA ILE A 91 9.66 -6.78 4.49
C ILE A 91 11.10 -7.11 4.10
N MET A 92 11.64 -8.16 4.68
CA MET A 92 12.97 -8.68 4.38
C MET A 92 12.89 -10.18 4.16
N ASP A 93 11.93 -10.62 3.38
CA ASP A 93 11.90 -12.02 3.00
C ASP A 93 12.95 -12.28 1.93
N GLU A 94 13.71 -13.36 2.10
CA GLU A 94 14.74 -13.77 1.16
C GLU A 94 14.14 -14.23 -0.17
N MET A 95 12.88 -14.58 -0.17
CA MET A 95 12.18 -15.07 -1.36
C MET A 95 11.10 -14.11 -1.79
N VAL A 96 11.07 -13.83 -3.08
CA VAL A 96 10.03 -13.03 -3.71
C VAL A 96 9.25 -13.91 -4.67
N ARG A 97 7.99 -13.58 -4.90
CA ARG A 97 7.15 -14.31 -5.85
C ARG A 97 7.21 -13.61 -7.20
N LEU A 98 7.45 -14.41 -8.23
CA LEU A 98 7.57 -13.91 -9.60
C LEU A 98 6.51 -14.59 -10.46
N SER A 99 5.79 -13.81 -11.24
CA SER A 99 4.80 -14.36 -12.18
C SER A 99 4.83 -13.59 -13.50
N LEU A 100 4.58 -14.33 -14.58
CA LEU A 100 4.41 -13.72 -15.90
C LEU A 100 2.97 -13.21 -15.97
N GLU A 101 2.79 -11.90 -15.99
CA GLU A 101 1.49 -11.26 -15.90
C GLU A 101 0.86 -11.07 -17.27
N GLU A 102 1.64 -10.53 -18.21
CA GLU A 102 1.25 -10.34 -19.59
C GLU A 102 2.46 -10.61 -20.46
N PHE A 103 2.24 -10.74 -21.77
CA PHE A 103 3.36 -10.87 -22.68
C PHE A 103 4.28 -9.64 -22.58
N GLY A 104 5.52 -9.88 -22.22
CA GLY A 104 6.50 -8.82 -22.01
C GLY A 104 6.45 -8.15 -20.64
N ARG A 105 5.61 -8.65 -19.72
CA ARG A 105 5.50 -8.08 -18.36
C ARG A 105 5.59 -9.15 -17.30
N ILE A 106 6.56 -9.00 -16.42
CA ILE A 106 6.78 -9.89 -15.27
C ILE A 106 6.53 -9.08 -14.00
N SER A 107 5.78 -9.65 -13.06
CA SER A 107 5.58 -9.02 -11.76
C SER A 107 6.38 -9.73 -10.67
N LEU A 108 6.89 -8.93 -9.75
CA LEU A 108 7.56 -9.40 -8.53
C LEU A 108 6.74 -8.94 -7.34
N SER A 109 6.37 -9.90 -6.49
CA SER A 109 5.61 -9.60 -5.27
C SER A 109 6.48 -9.84 -4.05
N PHE A 110 6.57 -8.82 -3.21
CA PHE A 110 7.32 -8.84 -1.96
C PHE A 110 6.34 -8.96 -0.80
N GLY A 111 6.76 -9.63 0.26
CA GLY A 111 5.97 -9.74 1.46
C GLY A 111 5.42 -11.13 1.72
N ASN A 112 4.79 -11.28 2.89
CA ASN A 112 4.27 -12.55 3.36
C ASN A 112 3.03 -12.97 2.54
N PRO A 113 3.02 -14.17 1.93
CA PRO A 113 1.86 -14.67 1.20
C PRO A 113 0.55 -14.64 2.00
N ASN A 114 0.64 -14.81 3.30
CA ASN A 114 -0.53 -14.78 4.17
C ASN A 114 -1.21 -13.41 4.20
N HIS A 115 -0.42 -12.32 4.14
CA HIS A 115 -0.96 -10.96 4.10
C HIS A 115 -1.75 -10.67 2.82
N GLU A 116 -1.28 -11.15 1.69
CA GLU A 116 -2.01 -10.96 0.44
C GLU A 116 -3.31 -11.75 0.41
N ASN A 117 -3.29 -12.97 0.94
CA ASN A 117 -4.49 -13.79 1.03
C ASN A 117 -5.52 -13.14 1.94
N ASP A 118 -5.09 -12.54 3.03
CA ASP A 118 -5.97 -11.82 3.94
C ASP A 118 -6.56 -10.57 3.25
N ARG A 119 -5.76 -9.82 2.50
CA ARG A 119 -6.24 -8.67 1.71
C ARG A 119 -7.27 -9.10 0.66
N ILE A 120 -7.01 -10.18 -0.05
CA ILE A 120 -7.93 -10.73 -1.05
C ILE A 120 -9.24 -11.18 -0.40
N LYS A 121 -9.15 -11.84 0.75
CA LYS A 121 -10.34 -12.24 1.51
C LYS A 121 -11.17 -11.05 1.94
N GLU A 122 -10.53 -10.02 2.49
CA GLU A 122 -11.20 -8.79 2.89
C GLU A 122 -11.92 -8.12 1.72
N LEU A 123 -11.27 -8.06 0.56
CA LEU A 123 -11.85 -7.48 -0.64
C LEU A 123 -13.05 -8.29 -1.14
N LYS A 124 -12.96 -9.62 -1.09
CA LYS A 124 -14.05 -10.50 -1.49
C LYS A 124 -15.24 -10.40 -0.54
N GLU A 125 -14.99 -10.29 0.75
CA GLU A 125 -16.04 -10.10 1.76
C GLU A 125 -16.75 -8.77 1.57
N ARG A 126 -16.01 -7.69 1.28
CA ARG A 126 -16.60 -6.39 0.99
C ARG A 126 -17.48 -6.41 -0.25
N ASN A 127 -17.04 -7.09 -1.31
CA ASN A 127 -17.81 -7.22 -2.54
C ASN A 127 -19.10 -8.04 -2.32
N LYS A 128 -19.08 -8.99 -1.40
CA LYS A 128 -20.30 -9.75 -1.03
C LYS A 128 -21.27 -8.90 -0.23
N GLU A 129 -20.78 -8.00 0.62
CA GLU A 129 -21.62 -7.09 1.40
C GLU A 129 -22.21 -5.98 0.53
N ALA A 130 -21.57 -5.62 -0.58
CA ALA A 130 -22.03 -4.57 -1.50
C ALA A 130 -23.14 -5.07 -2.45
N ASN A 131 -23.39 -6.34 -2.49
CA ASN A 131 -24.45 -6.97 -3.27
C ASN A 131 -25.57 -7.43 -2.33
#